data_ef24246d9a8c0bf94f1b3148d991ce40
#
_entry.id   ef24246d9a8c0bf94f1b3148d991ce40
#
_cell.length_a   1.000
_cell.length_b   1.000
_cell.length_c   1.000
_cell.angle_alpha   90.00
_cell.angle_beta   90.00
_cell.angle_gamma   90.00
#
_symmetry.space_group_name_H-M   'P 1'
#
loop_
_entity.id
_entity.type
_entity.pdbx_description
1 polymer ?
#
loop_
_entity_poly.entity_id
_entity_poly.type
_entity_poly.pdbx_seq_one_letter_code
_entity_poly.pdbx_strand_id
1 'polypeptide(L)'
;MIRVLHFAGIINRHDFIDTILAHLDRSRFEIAALTAIPPRRVEPHDPSESYETRCLNVPLSRATYPTLFRELVREIRRFEPHIVHAHHYDEGLLASVAVRLLRSPALVLGHHYSDHIYYLSRGLRRRAHLSIEAFTNRAAARIVVPAQEVYKILVDRQGEPANKVEVIPYGLPFDRYRPSSAEAPARLRRELGLEHKWMVLACCRLNREKGLEYLLRAMPSVRAKHPEAALVMVGDGSYAEPLKALARQLGLESAVSFVGWRADALDWIAAADVVVQPSLCESYCQVLVEALAFCKPVVMTPVGAGPEIIGDNERGRLVPLANAEAIADALIELADDRPLGLQLGVAGHAFIREHMPVDAIVRRHEDLYERVVDESLGGTLRATA
;
A
#
# COMPACT_ATOMS: atom_id res chain seq x y z
N MET A 1 21.56 -10.86 -19.08
CA MET A 1 20.68 -10.95 -17.90
C MET A 1 20.87 -9.71 -17.04
N ILE A 2 19.81 -8.99 -16.69
CA ILE A 2 19.86 -7.78 -15.87
C ILE A 2 19.81 -8.19 -14.40
N ARG A 3 20.79 -7.74 -13.60
CA ARG A 3 20.81 -8.00 -12.15
C ARG A 3 20.19 -6.85 -11.40
N VAL A 4 19.16 -7.14 -10.58
CA VAL A 4 18.43 -6.14 -9.78
C VAL A 4 18.50 -6.52 -8.30
N LEU A 5 19.05 -5.62 -7.49
CA LEU A 5 19.06 -5.74 -6.03
C LEU A 5 17.93 -4.89 -5.44
N HIS A 6 16.94 -5.53 -4.85
CA HIS A 6 15.91 -4.85 -4.08
C HIS A 6 16.36 -4.62 -2.64
N PHE A 7 16.22 -3.38 -2.17
CA PHE A 7 16.53 -3.01 -0.78
C PHE A 7 15.31 -2.44 -0.08
N ALA A 8 14.84 -3.14 0.94
CA ALA A 8 13.66 -2.80 1.71
C ALA A 8 13.86 -3.04 3.21
N GLY A 9 13.14 -2.33 4.07
CA GLY A 9 13.17 -2.56 5.51
C GLY A 9 12.64 -3.92 5.88
N ILE A 10 11.54 -4.31 5.24
CA ILE A 10 10.89 -5.62 5.37
C ILE A 10 10.21 -5.95 4.03
N ILE A 11 10.21 -7.21 3.68
CA ILE A 11 9.37 -7.76 2.62
C ILE A 11 8.52 -8.85 3.28
N ASN A 12 7.21 -8.65 3.33
CA ASN A 12 6.29 -9.67 3.79
C ASN A 12 5.78 -10.45 2.60
N ARG A 13 5.50 -11.74 2.81
CA ARG A 13 4.87 -12.55 1.78
C ARG A 13 3.56 -11.90 1.33
N HIS A 14 3.37 -11.86 0.02
CA HIS A 14 2.18 -11.30 -0.64
C HIS A 14 2.02 -9.78 -0.51
N ASP A 15 3.01 -9.04 0.00
CA ASP A 15 3.01 -7.60 -0.21
C ASP A 15 3.38 -7.24 -1.67
N PHE A 16 3.28 -5.96 -2.02
CA PHE A 16 3.53 -5.53 -3.40
C PHE A 16 4.98 -5.77 -3.86
N ILE A 17 5.96 -5.72 -2.94
CA ILE A 17 7.38 -5.98 -3.28
C ILE A 17 7.55 -7.47 -3.57
N ASP A 18 7.11 -8.33 -2.66
CA ASP A 18 7.13 -9.78 -2.84
C ASP A 18 6.41 -10.19 -4.13
N THR A 19 5.25 -9.58 -4.40
CA THR A 19 4.48 -9.83 -5.63
C THR A 19 5.30 -9.49 -6.89
N ILE A 20 6.00 -8.35 -6.94
CA ILE A 20 6.88 -8.01 -8.07
C ILE A 20 8.01 -9.03 -8.16
N LEU A 21 8.69 -9.29 -7.05
CA LEU A 21 9.85 -10.20 -7.04
C LEU A 21 9.48 -11.62 -7.48
N ALA A 22 8.31 -12.11 -7.09
CA ALA A 22 7.86 -13.46 -7.44
C ALA A 22 7.53 -13.63 -8.93
N HIS A 23 7.10 -12.56 -9.62
CA HIS A 23 6.59 -12.64 -11.00
C HIS A 23 7.54 -12.09 -12.07
N LEU A 24 8.69 -11.51 -11.70
CA LEU A 24 9.70 -11.07 -12.69
C LEU A 24 10.23 -12.25 -13.50
N ASP A 25 10.43 -12.04 -14.81
CA ASP A 25 10.93 -13.05 -15.74
C ASP A 25 12.40 -13.44 -15.43
N ARG A 26 12.59 -14.64 -14.90
CA ARG A 26 13.90 -15.17 -14.49
C ARG A 26 14.83 -15.47 -15.65
N SER A 27 14.34 -15.54 -16.87
CA SER A 27 15.18 -15.68 -18.06
C SER A 27 15.88 -14.38 -18.43
N ARG A 28 15.32 -13.23 -18.02
CA ARG A 28 15.82 -11.87 -18.32
C ARG A 28 16.46 -11.20 -17.10
N PHE A 29 15.96 -11.51 -15.90
CA PHE A 29 16.32 -10.83 -14.64
C PHE A 29 16.85 -11.80 -13.59
N GLU A 30 18.01 -11.48 -13.05
CA GLU A 30 18.56 -12.10 -11.83
C GLU A 30 18.27 -11.16 -10.65
N ILE A 31 17.65 -11.68 -9.60
CA ILE A 31 17.07 -10.86 -8.54
C ILE A 31 17.60 -11.29 -7.19
N ALA A 32 18.04 -10.30 -6.41
CA ALA A 32 18.35 -10.46 -5.00
C ALA A 32 17.57 -9.42 -4.18
N ALA A 33 17.24 -9.78 -2.95
CA ALA A 33 16.62 -8.88 -1.98
C ALA A 33 17.46 -8.78 -0.72
N LEU A 34 17.69 -7.54 -0.26
CA LEU A 34 18.29 -7.22 1.04
C LEU A 34 17.24 -6.60 1.94
N THR A 35 16.99 -7.22 3.10
CA THR A 35 16.04 -6.70 4.08
C THR A 35 16.69 -6.42 5.42
N ALA A 36 16.20 -5.40 6.13
CA ALA A 36 16.70 -5.03 7.45
C ALA A 36 16.18 -5.98 8.52
N ILE A 37 14.90 -6.29 8.51
CA ILE A 37 14.22 -7.17 9.47
C ILE A 37 13.52 -8.33 8.75
N PRO A 38 13.35 -9.47 9.44
CA PRO A 38 12.64 -10.61 8.87
C PRO A 38 11.16 -10.29 8.64
N PRO A 39 10.49 -11.04 7.74
CA PRO A 39 9.06 -10.91 7.53
C PRO A 39 8.31 -11.17 8.84
N ARG A 40 7.19 -10.48 9.04
CA ARG A 40 6.36 -10.62 10.24
C ARG A 40 5.76 -12.01 10.42
N ARG A 41 5.65 -12.76 9.32
CA ARG A 41 5.25 -14.17 9.28
C ARG A 41 6.21 -14.95 8.42
N VAL A 42 6.65 -16.07 8.93
CA VAL A 42 7.33 -17.12 8.16
C VAL A 42 6.22 -18.07 7.71
N GLU A 43 5.73 -17.91 6.49
CA GLU A 43 4.90 -18.92 5.85
C GLU A 43 5.79 -19.94 5.14
N PRO A 44 5.30 -21.18 4.90
CA PRO A 44 6.07 -22.17 4.17
C PRO A 44 6.52 -21.59 2.82
N HIS A 45 7.82 -21.66 2.57
CA HIS A 45 8.41 -21.18 1.32
C HIS A 45 8.00 -22.10 0.17
N ASP A 46 7.43 -21.53 -0.89
CA ASP A 46 7.30 -22.24 -2.16
C ASP A 46 8.63 -22.12 -2.93
N PRO A 47 9.32 -23.23 -3.17
CA PRO A 47 10.59 -23.19 -3.88
C PRO A 47 10.50 -22.60 -5.31
N SER A 48 9.31 -22.60 -5.93
CA SER A 48 9.08 -22.02 -7.24
C SER A 48 9.05 -20.49 -7.23
N GLU A 49 8.83 -19.87 -6.06
CA GLU A 49 8.78 -18.42 -5.86
C GLU A 49 10.12 -17.83 -5.36
N SER A 50 11.21 -18.63 -5.37
CA SER A 50 12.46 -18.27 -4.70
C SER A 50 13.29 -17.23 -5.46
N TYR A 51 13.41 -16.05 -4.92
CA TYR A 51 14.50 -15.11 -5.18
C TYR A 51 15.45 -15.11 -3.98
N GLU A 52 16.73 -14.80 -4.24
CA GLU A 52 17.71 -14.75 -3.15
C GLU A 52 17.38 -13.62 -2.18
N THR A 53 17.04 -13.97 -0.92
CA THR A 53 16.77 -12.99 0.13
C THR A 53 17.81 -13.08 1.22
N ARG A 54 18.48 -11.95 1.50
CA ARG A 54 19.35 -11.77 2.66
C ARG A 54 18.71 -10.86 3.68
N CYS A 55 18.34 -11.42 4.82
CA CYS A 55 17.82 -10.66 5.95
C CYS A 55 18.97 -10.36 6.94
N LEU A 56 19.13 -9.08 7.27
CA LEU A 56 20.19 -8.62 8.19
C LEU A 56 19.82 -8.80 9.66
N ASN A 57 18.54 -8.92 9.96
CA ASN A 57 18.01 -8.97 11.32
C ASN A 57 18.45 -7.79 12.19
N VAL A 58 18.45 -6.60 11.62
CA VAL A 58 18.85 -5.34 12.24
C VAL A 58 17.66 -4.38 12.17
N PRO A 59 17.21 -3.79 13.29
CA PRO A 59 16.09 -2.85 13.27
C PRO A 59 16.41 -1.63 12.41
N LEU A 60 15.41 -1.16 11.65
CA LEU A 60 15.54 0.06 10.84
C LEU A 60 15.45 1.29 11.76
N SER A 61 16.58 1.87 12.09
CA SER A 61 16.69 3.07 12.93
C SER A 61 17.94 3.87 12.57
N ARG A 62 17.98 5.15 12.95
CA ARG A 62 19.16 6.00 12.69
C ARG A 62 20.43 5.46 13.34
N ALA A 63 20.32 4.78 14.47
CA ALA A 63 21.45 4.18 15.17
C ALA A 63 22.06 3.00 14.37
N THR A 64 21.27 2.34 13.56
CA THR A 64 21.69 1.18 12.78
C THR A 64 22.04 1.51 11.32
N TYR A 65 21.87 2.75 10.88
CA TYR A 65 22.23 3.17 9.52
C TYR A 65 23.68 2.83 9.12
N PRO A 66 24.72 3.00 9.95
CA PRO A 66 26.07 2.61 9.57
C PRO A 66 26.20 1.13 9.27
N THR A 67 25.52 0.27 10.04
CA THR A 67 25.49 -1.17 9.82
C THR A 67 24.75 -1.53 8.53
N LEU A 68 23.54 -0.99 8.34
CA LEU A 68 22.73 -1.21 7.15
C LEU A 68 23.46 -0.73 5.89
N PHE A 69 24.09 0.44 5.95
CA PHE A 69 24.90 0.98 4.85
C PHE A 69 26.07 0.07 4.48
N ARG A 70 26.85 -0.37 5.49
CA ARG A 70 27.98 -1.28 5.26
C ARG A 70 27.53 -2.59 4.61
N GLU A 71 26.43 -3.17 5.09
CA GLU A 71 25.90 -4.41 4.52
C GLU A 71 25.32 -4.21 3.11
N LEU A 72 24.67 -3.08 2.85
CA LEU A 72 24.22 -2.71 1.50
C LEU A 72 25.42 -2.59 0.54
N VAL A 73 26.48 -1.89 0.93
CA VAL A 73 27.69 -1.76 0.10
C VAL A 73 28.34 -3.13 -0.13
N ARG A 74 28.37 -4.00 0.90
CA ARG A 74 28.87 -5.37 0.76
C ARG A 74 28.05 -6.17 -0.24
N GLU A 75 26.72 -6.07 -0.16
CA GLU A 75 25.81 -6.77 -1.04
C GLU A 75 25.91 -6.27 -2.48
N ILE A 76 25.99 -4.96 -2.69
CA ILE A 76 26.22 -4.38 -4.03
C ILE A 76 27.53 -4.93 -4.64
N ARG A 77 28.61 -5.02 -3.86
CA ARG A 77 29.88 -5.57 -4.34
C ARG A 77 29.85 -7.08 -4.60
N ARG A 78 29.05 -7.83 -3.83
CA ARG A 78 28.91 -9.30 -3.98
C ARG A 78 28.07 -9.65 -5.18
N PHE A 79 26.92 -9.01 -5.31
CA PHE A 79 25.92 -9.32 -6.33
C PHE A 79 26.19 -8.59 -7.65
N GLU A 80 26.94 -7.49 -7.60
CA GLU A 80 27.25 -6.62 -8.76
C GLU A 80 26.00 -6.25 -9.57
N PRO A 81 24.94 -5.67 -8.93
CA PRO A 81 23.71 -5.36 -9.62
C PRO A 81 23.91 -4.27 -10.68
N HIS A 82 23.13 -4.32 -11.74
CA HIS A 82 22.99 -3.20 -12.68
C HIS A 82 22.10 -2.11 -12.08
N ILE A 83 21.11 -2.52 -11.28
CA ILE A 83 20.13 -1.64 -10.61
C ILE A 83 20.04 -1.98 -9.13
N VAL A 84 20.04 -0.95 -8.29
CA VAL A 84 19.48 -1.04 -6.93
C VAL A 84 18.09 -0.42 -6.95
N HIS A 85 17.06 -1.19 -6.61
CA HIS A 85 15.70 -0.67 -6.40
C HIS A 85 15.45 -0.56 -4.89
N ALA A 86 15.56 0.65 -4.36
CA ALA A 86 15.33 0.92 -2.94
C ALA A 86 13.88 1.35 -2.70
N HIS A 87 13.27 0.75 -1.69
CA HIS A 87 11.87 0.99 -1.32
C HIS A 87 11.80 1.78 -0.03
N HIS A 88 10.91 2.79 0.01
CA HIS A 88 10.71 3.71 1.12
C HIS A 88 11.86 4.72 1.35
N TYR A 89 11.68 5.54 2.38
CA TYR A 89 12.50 6.74 2.63
C TYR A 89 13.90 6.41 3.11
N ASP A 90 14.01 5.57 4.14
CA ASP A 90 15.30 5.31 4.80
C ASP A 90 16.23 4.48 3.91
N GLU A 91 15.67 3.50 3.23
CA GLU A 91 16.38 2.65 2.26
C GLU A 91 16.82 3.45 1.04
N GLY A 92 15.97 4.34 0.54
CA GLY A 92 16.30 5.27 -0.53
C GLY A 92 17.46 6.17 -0.16
N LEU A 93 17.48 6.72 1.06
CA LEU A 93 18.59 7.54 1.55
C LEU A 93 19.90 6.74 1.58
N LEU A 94 19.91 5.57 2.19
CA LEU A 94 21.12 4.72 2.27
C LEU A 94 21.60 4.30 0.89
N ALA A 95 20.69 3.89 0.01
CA ALA A 95 21.02 3.51 -1.36
C ALA A 95 21.58 4.69 -2.17
N SER A 96 21.00 5.90 -2.01
CA SER A 96 21.46 7.10 -2.71
C SER A 96 22.91 7.48 -2.37
N VAL A 97 23.33 7.26 -1.13
CA VAL A 97 24.72 7.47 -0.70
C VAL A 97 25.62 6.34 -1.25
N ALA A 98 25.15 5.09 -1.19
CA ALA A 98 25.91 3.94 -1.67
C ALA A 98 26.24 4.03 -3.17
N VAL A 99 25.22 4.29 -4.01
CA VAL A 99 25.42 4.36 -5.47
C VAL A 99 26.32 5.53 -5.88
N ARG A 100 26.24 6.69 -5.19
CA ARG A 100 27.15 7.81 -5.44
C ARG A 100 28.61 7.48 -5.07
N LEU A 101 28.81 6.81 -3.93
CA LEU A 101 30.15 6.40 -3.48
C LEU A 101 30.78 5.39 -4.43
N LEU A 102 29.99 4.42 -4.88
CA LEU A 102 30.45 3.35 -5.76
C LEU A 102 30.47 3.76 -7.25
N ARG A 103 29.77 4.85 -7.62
CA ARG A 103 29.54 5.31 -9.00
C ARG A 103 28.84 4.28 -9.89
N SER A 104 28.24 3.30 -9.31
CA SER A 104 27.46 2.20 -9.88
C SER A 104 26.81 1.45 -8.70
N PRO A 105 25.68 0.81 -8.83
CA PRO A 105 24.76 0.67 -9.98
C PRO A 105 23.83 1.88 -10.17
N ALA A 106 22.92 1.80 -11.16
CA ALA A 106 21.83 2.75 -11.28
C ALA A 106 20.85 2.60 -10.10
N LEU A 107 20.25 3.72 -9.66
CA LEU A 107 19.27 3.72 -8.57
C LEU A 107 17.85 3.93 -9.11
N VAL A 108 16.96 3.02 -8.77
CA VAL A 108 15.50 3.18 -8.89
C VAL A 108 14.94 3.38 -7.48
N LEU A 109 14.06 4.34 -7.30
CA LEU A 109 13.39 4.59 -6.02
C LEU A 109 11.91 4.22 -6.10
N GLY A 110 11.44 3.40 -5.17
CA GLY A 110 10.02 3.15 -4.93
C GLY A 110 9.46 4.08 -3.87
N HIS A 111 8.68 5.08 -4.28
CA HIS A 111 7.99 6.00 -3.37
C HIS A 111 6.65 5.39 -2.94
N HIS A 112 6.68 4.56 -1.91
CA HIS A 112 5.50 3.90 -1.32
C HIS A 112 4.94 4.66 -0.10
N TYR A 113 5.34 5.89 0.07
CA TYR A 113 4.86 6.82 1.07
C TYR A 113 4.41 8.10 0.37
N SER A 114 3.36 8.71 0.84
CA SER A 114 2.82 9.91 0.24
C SER A 114 3.11 11.14 1.10
N ASP A 115 2.21 12.07 1.04
CA ASP A 115 2.16 13.35 1.72
C ASP A 115 2.16 13.29 3.26
N HIS A 116 2.43 12.12 3.89
CA HIS A 116 2.58 12.00 5.35
C HIS A 116 3.45 13.10 5.93
N ILE A 117 4.51 13.49 5.20
CA ILE A 117 5.39 14.58 5.61
C ILE A 117 4.66 15.92 5.68
N TYR A 118 3.68 16.16 4.79
CA TYR A 118 2.91 17.39 4.78
C TYR A 118 1.86 17.40 5.90
N TYR A 119 1.39 16.21 6.33
CA TYR A 119 0.46 16.04 7.44
C TYR A 119 1.15 15.99 8.79
N LEU A 120 2.19 15.18 8.94
CA LEU A 120 2.80 14.85 10.23
C LEU A 120 3.94 15.78 10.62
N SER A 121 4.48 16.58 9.69
CA SER A 121 5.62 17.45 9.94
C SER A 121 5.33 18.91 9.61
N ARG A 122 5.89 19.84 10.41
CA ARG A 122 5.76 21.28 10.19
C ARG A 122 7.12 21.97 10.35
N GLY A 123 7.25 23.19 9.81
CA GLY A 123 8.42 24.06 10.02
C GLY A 123 9.74 23.44 9.55
N LEU A 124 10.79 23.61 10.36
CA LEU A 124 12.14 23.14 10.06
C LEU A 124 12.25 21.62 9.85
N ARG A 125 11.49 20.83 10.62
CA ARG A 125 11.49 19.38 10.48
C ARG A 125 11.01 18.95 9.10
N ARG A 126 9.93 19.56 8.58
CA ARG A 126 9.44 19.32 7.22
C ARG A 126 10.49 19.70 6.18
N ARG A 127 11.10 20.91 6.32
CA ARG A 127 12.15 21.38 5.39
C ARG A 127 13.33 20.43 5.35
N ALA A 128 13.82 20.00 6.50
CA ALA A 128 14.94 19.04 6.59
C ALA A 128 14.60 17.71 5.89
N HIS A 129 13.40 17.20 6.12
CA HIS A 129 12.95 15.95 5.50
C HIS A 129 12.85 16.09 3.96
N LEU A 130 12.22 17.14 3.47
CA LEU A 130 12.11 17.41 2.01
C LEU A 130 13.49 17.65 1.38
N SER A 131 14.44 18.26 2.09
CA SER A 131 15.81 18.42 1.58
C SER A 131 16.54 17.09 1.45
N ILE A 132 16.34 16.16 2.40
CA ILE A 132 16.89 14.80 2.32
C ILE A 132 16.23 14.03 1.18
N GLU A 133 14.91 14.14 1.03
CA GLU A 133 14.15 13.52 -0.06
C GLU A 133 14.63 14.02 -1.43
N ALA A 134 14.76 15.34 -1.62
CA ALA A 134 15.32 15.93 -2.83
C ALA A 134 16.77 15.48 -3.11
N PHE A 135 17.59 15.33 -2.07
CA PHE A 135 18.92 14.74 -2.21
C PHE A 135 18.85 13.29 -2.70
N THR A 136 17.96 12.50 -2.13
CA THR A 136 17.73 11.09 -2.50
C THR A 136 17.22 10.99 -3.93
N ASN A 137 16.18 11.76 -4.26
CA ASN A 137 15.57 11.80 -5.59
C ASN A 137 16.58 12.17 -6.69
N ARG A 138 17.48 13.14 -6.44
CA ARG A 138 18.52 13.50 -7.42
C ARG A 138 19.46 12.36 -7.77
N ALA A 139 19.68 11.40 -6.88
CA ALA A 139 20.52 10.23 -7.15
C ALA A 139 19.85 9.19 -8.03
N ALA A 140 18.51 9.15 -8.05
CA ALA A 140 17.77 8.14 -8.79
C ALA A 140 17.83 8.38 -10.29
N ALA A 141 17.97 7.31 -11.06
CA ALA A 141 17.73 7.30 -12.50
C ALA A 141 16.22 7.41 -12.79
N ARG A 142 15.41 6.69 -12.00
CA ARG A 142 13.94 6.71 -12.09
C ARG A 142 13.34 6.62 -10.69
N ILE A 143 12.11 7.16 -10.58
CA ILE A 143 11.29 7.10 -9.36
C ILE A 143 9.96 6.43 -9.73
N VAL A 144 9.62 5.35 -9.06
CA VAL A 144 8.35 4.64 -9.22
C VAL A 144 7.40 5.05 -8.11
N VAL A 145 6.20 5.43 -8.49
CA VAL A 145 5.12 5.80 -7.56
C VAL A 145 3.88 4.95 -7.83
N PRO A 146 3.09 4.60 -6.81
CA PRO A 146 1.98 3.67 -6.99
C PRO A 146 0.68 4.32 -7.50
N ALA A 147 0.56 5.66 -7.47
CA ALA A 147 -0.65 6.39 -7.80
C ALA A 147 -0.37 7.78 -8.37
N GLN A 148 -1.30 8.30 -9.16
CA GLN A 148 -1.22 9.65 -9.75
C GLN A 148 -1.12 10.76 -8.69
N GLU A 149 -1.73 10.56 -7.52
CA GLU A 149 -1.63 11.55 -6.44
C GLU A 149 -0.17 11.70 -5.97
N VAL A 150 0.57 10.59 -5.82
CA VAL A 150 1.99 10.63 -5.45
C VAL A 150 2.83 11.25 -6.57
N TYR A 151 2.50 10.95 -7.83
CA TYR A 151 3.15 11.59 -8.99
C TYR A 151 2.99 13.12 -8.94
N LYS A 152 1.76 13.63 -8.73
CA LYS A 152 1.50 15.06 -8.60
C LYS A 152 2.28 15.71 -7.45
N ILE A 153 2.38 15.02 -6.31
CA ILE A 153 3.17 15.51 -5.18
C ILE A 153 4.64 15.69 -5.59
N LEU A 154 5.25 14.70 -6.25
CA LEU A 154 6.65 14.78 -6.65
C LEU A 154 6.88 15.79 -7.77
N VAL A 155 6.05 15.78 -8.81
CA VAL A 155 6.26 16.61 -10.00
C VAL A 155 5.76 18.04 -9.76
N ASP A 156 4.49 18.21 -9.37
CA ASP A 156 3.86 19.53 -9.32
C ASP A 156 4.25 20.31 -8.06
N ARG A 157 4.44 19.59 -6.92
CA ARG A 157 4.69 20.23 -5.64
C ARG A 157 6.16 20.27 -5.23
N GLN A 158 6.94 19.22 -5.57
CA GLN A 158 8.36 19.13 -5.24
C GLN A 158 9.28 19.50 -6.40
N GLY A 159 8.75 19.58 -7.64
CA GLY A 159 9.50 20.00 -8.83
C GLY A 159 10.40 18.90 -9.40
N GLU A 160 10.12 17.62 -9.14
CA GLU A 160 10.85 16.55 -9.79
C GLU A 160 10.53 16.50 -11.30
N PRO A 161 11.52 16.20 -12.16
CA PRO A 161 11.28 16.11 -13.60
C PRO A 161 10.25 15.04 -13.94
N ALA A 162 9.22 15.39 -14.72
CA ALA A 162 8.12 14.49 -15.08
C ALA A 162 8.58 13.18 -15.75
N ASN A 163 9.63 13.27 -16.59
CA ASN A 163 10.20 12.11 -17.27
C ASN A 163 11.01 11.18 -16.36
N LYS A 164 11.23 11.57 -15.11
CA LYS A 164 11.94 10.79 -14.08
C LYS A 164 10.98 10.00 -13.19
N VAL A 165 9.72 10.40 -13.11
CA VAL A 165 8.71 9.80 -12.25
C VAL A 165 7.75 8.96 -13.09
N GLU A 166 7.59 7.70 -12.76
CA GLU A 166 6.71 6.77 -13.45
C GLU A 166 5.66 6.20 -12.48
N VAL A 167 4.39 6.28 -12.88
CA VAL A 167 3.29 5.70 -12.10
C VAL A 167 3.17 4.22 -12.46
N ILE A 168 3.50 3.34 -11.54
CA ILE A 168 3.28 1.89 -11.69
C ILE A 168 2.48 1.43 -10.47
N PRO A 169 1.17 1.16 -10.62
CA PRO A 169 0.34 0.70 -9.51
C PRO A 169 0.75 -0.69 -9.03
N TYR A 170 0.18 -1.14 -7.92
CA TYR A 170 0.44 -2.48 -7.43
C TYR A 170 -0.31 -3.52 -8.26
N GLY A 171 0.41 -4.54 -8.71
CA GLY A 171 -0.17 -5.67 -9.42
C GLY A 171 -0.95 -6.59 -8.48
N LEU A 172 -2.10 -7.08 -8.95
CA LEU A 172 -3.00 -7.91 -8.18
C LEU A 172 -2.96 -9.36 -8.65
N PRO A 173 -2.39 -10.28 -7.85
CA PRO A 173 -2.51 -11.72 -8.10
C PRO A 173 -3.92 -12.17 -7.66
N PHE A 174 -4.90 -12.09 -8.56
CA PHE A 174 -6.32 -12.29 -8.24
C PHE A 174 -6.63 -13.64 -7.60
N ASP A 175 -5.84 -14.66 -7.87
CA ASP A 175 -6.00 -15.99 -7.26
C ASP A 175 -5.87 -16.00 -5.74
N ARG A 176 -5.25 -14.98 -5.17
CA ARG A 176 -5.07 -14.81 -3.73
C ARG A 176 -6.23 -14.12 -3.04
N TYR A 177 -7.06 -13.37 -3.79
CA TYR A 177 -8.22 -12.65 -3.23
C TYR A 177 -9.43 -13.57 -3.14
N ARG A 178 -9.36 -14.52 -2.24
CA ARG A 178 -10.43 -15.44 -1.89
C ARG A 178 -10.46 -15.65 -0.38
N PRO A 179 -11.63 -15.94 0.20
CA PRO A 179 -11.70 -16.31 1.62
C PRO A 179 -10.89 -17.57 1.90
N SER A 180 -10.40 -17.72 3.11
CA SER A 180 -9.66 -18.92 3.56
C SER A 180 -10.49 -20.20 3.43
N SER A 181 -11.81 -20.08 3.55
CA SER A 181 -12.80 -21.10 3.20
C SER A 181 -14.13 -20.43 2.82
N ALA A 182 -15.01 -21.15 2.15
CA ALA A 182 -16.36 -20.66 1.80
C ALA A 182 -17.18 -20.26 3.05
N GLU A 183 -16.91 -20.86 4.19
CA GLU A 183 -17.62 -20.62 5.45
C GLU A 183 -17.00 -19.51 6.31
N ALA A 184 -15.76 -19.12 6.04
CA ALA A 184 -15.02 -18.17 6.88
C ALA A 184 -15.76 -16.84 7.08
N PRO A 185 -16.32 -16.17 6.05
CA PRO A 185 -17.05 -14.92 6.23
C PRO A 185 -18.27 -15.08 7.16
N ALA A 186 -19.05 -16.15 6.97
CA ALA A 186 -20.24 -16.44 7.79
C ALA A 186 -19.86 -16.78 9.23
N ARG A 187 -18.76 -17.52 9.45
CA ARG A 187 -18.23 -17.82 10.77
C ARG A 187 -17.86 -16.53 11.50
N LEU A 188 -17.12 -15.62 10.88
CA LEU A 188 -16.71 -14.35 11.50
C LEU A 188 -17.91 -13.48 11.90
N ARG A 189 -18.98 -13.46 11.10
CA ARG A 189 -20.21 -12.78 11.46
C ARG A 189 -20.87 -13.42 12.69
N ARG A 190 -20.94 -14.76 12.77
CA ARG A 190 -21.48 -15.47 13.95
C ARG A 190 -20.67 -15.20 15.21
N GLU A 191 -19.35 -15.19 15.12
CA GLU A 191 -18.47 -14.91 16.27
C GLU A 191 -18.74 -13.56 16.92
N LEU A 192 -19.23 -12.57 16.15
CA LEU A 192 -19.58 -11.23 16.66
C LEU A 192 -21.11 -11.00 16.80
N GLY A 193 -21.96 -11.99 16.51
CA GLY A 193 -23.42 -11.84 16.51
C GLY A 193 -23.93 -10.87 15.42
N LEU A 194 -23.29 -10.90 14.25
CA LEU A 194 -23.56 -9.97 13.14
C LEU A 194 -24.28 -10.62 11.96
N GLU A 195 -24.88 -11.82 12.11
CA GLU A 195 -25.50 -12.56 11.02
C GLU A 195 -26.62 -11.78 10.31
N HIS A 196 -27.36 -10.98 11.09
CA HIS A 196 -28.47 -10.17 10.60
C HIS A 196 -28.17 -8.66 10.63
N LYS A 197 -26.91 -8.28 10.79
CA LYS A 197 -26.47 -6.90 10.82
C LYS A 197 -25.96 -6.46 9.44
N TRP A 198 -26.06 -5.18 9.16
CA TRP A 198 -25.33 -4.55 8.06
C TRP A 198 -23.93 -4.19 8.55
N MET A 199 -22.93 -4.88 8.03
CA MET A 199 -21.55 -4.81 8.52
C MET A 199 -20.74 -3.77 7.74
N VAL A 200 -20.44 -2.66 8.37
CA VAL A 200 -19.47 -1.65 7.95
C VAL A 200 -18.08 -2.10 8.42
N LEU A 201 -17.10 -2.16 7.54
CA LEU A 201 -15.75 -2.59 7.87
C LEU A 201 -14.73 -1.46 7.65
N ALA A 202 -13.87 -1.24 8.63
CA ALA A 202 -12.60 -0.54 8.46
C ALA A 202 -11.46 -1.51 8.75
N CYS A 203 -10.59 -1.75 7.75
CA CYS A 203 -9.47 -2.69 7.86
C CYS A 203 -8.16 -1.96 7.57
N CYS A 204 -7.43 -1.53 8.62
CA CYS A 204 -6.19 -0.78 8.47
C CYS A 204 -5.42 -0.68 9.80
N ARG A 205 -4.23 -0.10 9.77
CA ARG A 205 -3.56 0.31 11.02
C ARG A 205 -4.38 1.37 11.72
N LEU A 206 -4.61 1.21 13.02
CA LEU A 206 -5.36 2.17 13.83
C LEU A 206 -4.47 3.35 14.23
N ASN A 207 -4.10 4.15 13.25
CA ASN A 207 -3.30 5.34 13.40
C ASN A 207 -4.13 6.59 13.05
N ARG A 208 -3.66 7.77 13.47
CA ARG A 208 -4.42 9.01 13.31
C ARG A 208 -4.65 9.38 11.84
N GLU A 209 -3.66 9.12 10.96
CA GLU A 209 -3.77 9.40 9.54
C GLU A 209 -4.85 8.59 8.81
N LYS A 210 -5.39 7.55 9.43
CA LYS A 210 -6.48 6.74 8.87
C LYS A 210 -7.88 7.36 9.08
N GLY A 211 -7.99 8.46 9.83
CA GLY A 211 -9.21 9.25 9.94
C GLY A 211 -10.42 8.50 10.53
N LEU A 212 -10.19 7.39 11.25
CA LEU A 212 -11.26 6.53 11.79
C LEU A 212 -12.17 7.23 12.78
N GLU A 213 -11.72 8.33 13.39
CA GLU A 213 -12.56 9.17 14.22
C GLU A 213 -13.76 9.77 13.47
N TYR A 214 -13.61 10.08 12.18
CA TYR A 214 -14.71 10.60 11.35
C TYR A 214 -15.73 9.50 11.04
N LEU A 215 -15.29 8.28 10.82
CA LEU A 215 -16.18 7.13 10.67
C LEU A 215 -16.96 6.86 11.97
N LEU A 216 -16.29 6.87 13.13
CA LEU A 216 -16.98 6.73 14.41
C LEU A 216 -18.04 7.83 14.63
N ARG A 217 -17.73 9.09 14.27
CA ARG A 217 -18.68 10.21 14.37
C ARG A 217 -19.84 10.13 13.37
N ALA A 218 -19.66 9.41 12.24
CA ALA A 218 -20.73 9.15 11.28
C ALA A 218 -21.76 8.12 11.77
N MET A 219 -21.30 7.13 12.56
CA MET A 219 -22.12 5.98 12.96
C MET A 219 -23.42 6.33 13.73
N PRO A 220 -23.50 7.34 14.62
CA PRO A 220 -24.76 7.71 15.25
C PRO A 220 -25.86 8.06 14.23
N SER A 221 -25.55 8.85 13.19
CA SER A 221 -26.49 9.22 12.13
C SER A 221 -26.88 8.01 11.26
N VAL A 222 -25.93 7.14 10.93
CA VAL A 222 -26.21 5.89 10.21
C VAL A 222 -27.17 5.00 11.03
N ARG A 223 -26.90 4.81 12.33
CA ARG A 223 -27.70 3.96 13.19
C ARG A 223 -29.09 4.53 13.54
N ALA A 224 -29.24 5.84 13.47
CA ALA A 224 -30.56 6.47 13.63
C ALA A 224 -31.53 6.04 12.51
N LYS A 225 -31.01 5.79 11.28
CA LYS A 225 -31.80 5.30 10.15
C LYS A 225 -31.74 3.76 10.02
N HIS A 226 -30.60 3.17 10.30
CA HIS A 226 -30.31 1.74 10.19
C HIS A 226 -29.80 1.19 11.53
N PRO A 227 -30.68 0.89 12.50
CA PRO A 227 -30.29 0.39 13.83
C PRO A 227 -29.49 -0.92 13.79
N GLU A 228 -29.65 -1.69 12.72
CA GLU A 228 -28.91 -2.94 12.47
C GLU A 228 -27.46 -2.70 12.01
N ALA A 229 -27.08 -1.47 11.68
CA ALA A 229 -25.71 -1.17 11.25
C ALA A 229 -24.70 -1.42 12.38
N ALA A 230 -23.66 -2.18 12.08
CA ALA A 230 -22.57 -2.49 12.99
C ALA A 230 -21.23 -2.19 12.33
N LEU A 231 -20.30 -1.57 13.06
CA LEU A 231 -18.96 -1.25 12.60
C LEU A 231 -17.97 -2.26 13.17
N VAL A 232 -17.16 -2.85 12.30
CA VAL A 232 -16.02 -3.69 12.69
C VAL A 232 -14.73 -2.99 12.29
N MET A 233 -13.82 -2.85 13.24
CA MET A 233 -12.48 -2.31 13.03
C MET A 233 -11.44 -3.42 13.15
N VAL A 234 -10.83 -3.78 12.04
CA VAL A 234 -9.75 -4.77 11.94
C VAL A 234 -8.42 -4.04 11.85
N GLY A 235 -7.52 -4.35 12.78
CA GLY A 235 -6.20 -3.75 12.86
C GLY A 235 -5.83 -3.32 14.27
N ASP A 236 -4.60 -2.82 14.40
CA ASP A 236 -4.07 -2.28 15.64
C ASP A 236 -3.20 -1.05 15.34
N GLY A 237 -2.89 -0.26 16.34
CA GLY A 237 -2.08 0.94 16.17
C GLY A 237 -2.11 1.88 17.38
N SER A 238 -1.28 2.91 17.30
CA SER A 238 -1.10 3.88 18.40
C SER A 238 -2.36 4.71 18.71
N TYR A 239 -3.34 4.70 17.84
CA TYR A 239 -4.60 5.47 18.00
C TYR A 239 -5.79 4.58 18.41
N ALA A 240 -5.57 3.28 18.70
CA ALA A 240 -6.63 2.34 19.08
C ALA A 240 -7.38 2.78 20.36
N GLU A 241 -6.67 3.13 21.43
CA GLU A 241 -7.29 3.54 22.70
C GLU A 241 -8.09 4.87 22.59
N PRO A 242 -7.58 5.93 21.91
CA PRO A 242 -8.39 7.10 21.60
C PRO A 242 -9.68 6.78 20.82
N LEU A 243 -9.65 5.87 19.85
CA LEU A 243 -10.84 5.45 19.10
C LEU A 243 -11.85 4.70 19.98
N LYS A 244 -11.39 3.79 20.84
CA LYS A 244 -12.27 3.11 21.81
C LYS A 244 -12.91 4.11 22.80
N ALA A 245 -12.15 5.10 23.27
CA ALA A 245 -12.68 6.15 24.13
C ALA A 245 -13.75 6.98 23.40
N LEU A 246 -13.52 7.33 22.14
CA LEU A 246 -14.49 8.04 21.32
C LEU A 246 -15.76 7.21 21.08
N ALA A 247 -15.63 5.91 20.81
CA ALA A 247 -16.78 5.02 20.65
C ALA A 247 -17.67 5.00 21.90
N ARG A 248 -17.05 4.94 23.11
CA ARG A 248 -17.78 5.05 24.39
C ARG A 248 -18.48 6.41 24.56
N GLN A 249 -17.79 7.50 24.25
CA GLN A 249 -18.37 8.86 24.32
C GLN A 249 -19.59 9.03 23.40
N LEU A 250 -19.61 8.32 22.28
CA LEU A 250 -20.70 8.34 21.30
C LEU A 250 -21.80 7.30 21.59
N GLY A 251 -21.67 6.49 22.66
CA GLY A 251 -22.65 5.45 23.02
C GLY A 251 -22.68 4.29 22.01
N LEU A 252 -21.53 3.96 21.39
CA LEU A 252 -21.44 2.99 20.31
C LEU A 252 -20.88 1.63 20.75
N GLU A 253 -20.72 1.35 22.06
CA GLU A 253 -20.08 0.13 22.55
C GLU A 253 -20.76 -1.14 22.06
N SER A 254 -22.08 -1.14 21.89
CA SER A 254 -22.83 -2.29 21.38
C SER A 254 -22.84 -2.41 19.84
N ALA A 255 -22.33 -1.41 19.15
CA ALA A 255 -22.39 -1.29 17.70
C ALA A 255 -21.02 -1.29 17.02
N VAL A 256 -19.92 -1.18 17.79
CA VAL A 256 -18.55 -1.12 17.27
C VAL A 256 -17.71 -2.22 17.89
N SER A 257 -17.14 -3.07 17.06
CA SER A 257 -16.22 -4.15 17.45
C SER A 257 -14.79 -3.82 17.03
N PHE A 258 -13.88 -3.76 18.00
CA PHE A 258 -12.43 -3.66 17.75
C PHE A 258 -11.83 -5.05 17.88
N VAL A 259 -11.50 -5.70 16.76
CA VAL A 259 -11.04 -7.10 16.74
C VAL A 259 -9.52 -7.25 16.78
N GLY A 260 -8.80 -6.12 16.84
CA GLY A 260 -7.35 -6.11 16.86
C GLY A 260 -6.74 -6.48 15.50
N TRP A 261 -5.43 -6.69 15.50
CA TRP A 261 -4.74 -7.14 14.30
C TRP A 261 -5.13 -8.58 13.95
N ARG A 262 -5.47 -8.80 12.68
CA ARG A 262 -5.95 -10.09 12.16
C ARG A 262 -5.11 -10.53 10.96
N ALA A 263 -4.79 -11.82 10.95
CA ALA A 263 -4.10 -12.44 9.83
C ALA A 263 -5.04 -12.80 8.68
N ASP A 264 -6.29 -13.05 9.02
CA ASP A 264 -7.39 -13.39 8.14
C ASP A 264 -8.17 -12.13 7.68
N ALA A 265 -7.46 -11.01 7.46
CA ALA A 265 -8.06 -9.73 7.06
C ALA A 265 -8.93 -9.85 5.80
N LEU A 266 -8.53 -10.69 4.83
CA LEU A 266 -9.32 -10.94 3.61
C LEU A 266 -10.66 -11.61 3.91
N ASP A 267 -10.74 -12.49 4.92
CA ASP A 267 -12.01 -13.09 5.34
C ASP A 267 -12.95 -12.03 5.93
N TRP A 268 -12.41 -11.05 6.66
CA TRP A 268 -13.17 -9.92 7.18
C TRP A 268 -13.68 -9.01 6.06
N ILE A 269 -12.85 -8.74 5.05
CA ILE A 269 -13.26 -7.98 3.86
C ILE A 269 -14.36 -8.73 3.11
N ALA A 270 -14.20 -10.05 2.91
CA ALA A 270 -15.22 -10.88 2.29
C ALA A 270 -16.54 -10.91 3.09
N ALA A 271 -16.47 -10.82 4.42
CA ALA A 271 -17.64 -10.78 5.31
C ALA A 271 -18.37 -9.42 5.31
N ALA A 272 -17.72 -8.32 4.92
CA ALA A 272 -18.30 -6.98 4.98
C ALA A 272 -19.42 -6.77 3.96
N ASP A 273 -20.36 -5.87 4.30
CA ASP A 273 -21.35 -5.34 3.35
C ASP A 273 -20.82 -4.07 2.64
N VAL A 274 -19.99 -3.27 3.36
CA VAL A 274 -19.31 -2.09 2.82
C VAL A 274 -17.97 -1.93 3.52
N VAL A 275 -16.94 -1.48 2.77
CA VAL A 275 -15.62 -1.14 3.32
C VAL A 275 -15.46 0.37 3.33
N VAL A 276 -14.97 0.92 4.45
CA VAL A 276 -14.79 2.36 4.61
C VAL A 276 -13.32 2.70 4.89
N GLN A 277 -12.76 3.61 4.12
CA GLN A 277 -11.39 4.13 4.27
C GLN A 277 -11.36 5.65 4.32
N PRO A 278 -11.61 6.25 5.49
CA PRO A 278 -11.72 7.71 5.66
C PRO A 278 -10.34 8.35 5.88
N SER A 279 -9.29 7.79 5.27
CA SER A 279 -7.91 8.20 5.48
C SER A 279 -7.68 9.68 5.14
N LEU A 280 -6.82 10.33 5.92
CA LEU A 280 -6.40 11.72 5.68
C LEU A 280 -5.25 11.79 4.67
N CYS A 281 -4.50 10.71 4.52
CA CYS A 281 -3.45 10.55 3.51
C CYS A 281 -3.16 9.08 3.25
N GLU A 282 -2.85 8.76 2.00
CA GLU A 282 -2.43 7.44 1.54
C GLU A 282 -1.44 7.59 0.38
N SER A 283 -0.61 6.57 0.17
CA SER A 283 0.15 6.46 -1.07
C SER A 283 -0.60 5.66 -2.13
N TYR A 284 -1.29 4.60 -1.71
CA TYR A 284 -2.04 3.72 -2.61
C TYR A 284 -3.41 3.35 -2.04
N CYS A 285 -3.47 2.85 -0.81
CA CYS A 285 -4.63 2.24 -0.15
C CYS A 285 -4.88 0.81 -0.62
N GLN A 286 -4.06 -0.13 -0.13
CA GLN A 286 -4.16 -1.55 -0.48
C GLN A 286 -5.56 -2.13 -0.21
N VAL A 287 -6.19 -1.75 0.89
CA VAL A 287 -7.54 -2.25 1.27
C VAL A 287 -8.62 -1.86 0.27
N LEU A 288 -8.45 -0.75 -0.48
CA LEU A 288 -9.37 -0.40 -1.58
C LEU A 288 -9.41 -1.53 -2.63
N VAL A 289 -8.25 -1.92 -3.14
CA VAL A 289 -8.18 -2.96 -4.18
C VAL A 289 -8.55 -4.34 -3.65
N GLU A 290 -8.23 -4.63 -2.39
CA GLU A 290 -8.69 -5.84 -1.71
C GLU A 290 -10.21 -5.90 -1.60
N ALA A 291 -10.88 -4.81 -1.20
CA ALA A 291 -12.33 -4.73 -1.12
C ALA A 291 -12.98 -4.92 -2.49
N LEU A 292 -12.47 -4.25 -3.52
CA LEU A 292 -12.96 -4.37 -4.89
C LEU A 292 -12.70 -5.77 -5.47
N ALA A 293 -11.64 -6.46 -5.07
CA ALA A 293 -11.39 -7.84 -5.46
C ALA A 293 -12.51 -8.79 -4.97
N PHE A 294 -13.16 -8.47 -3.85
CA PHE A 294 -14.35 -9.15 -3.33
C PHE A 294 -15.67 -8.51 -3.78
N CYS A 295 -15.67 -7.64 -4.79
CA CYS A 295 -16.85 -6.89 -5.26
C CYS A 295 -17.55 -6.10 -4.14
N LYS A 296 -16.82 -5.65 -3.11
CA LYS A 296 -17.42 -4.88 -2.02
C LYS A 296 -17.51 -3.41 -2.40
N PRO A 297 -18.65 -2.73 -2.11
CA PRO A 297 -18.71 -1.28 -2.22
C PRO A 297 -17.74 -0.62 -1.26
N VAL A 298 -17.11 0.46 -1.71
CA VAL A 298 -16.13 1.22 -0.92
C VAL A 298 -16.60 2.66 -0.76
N VAL A 299 -16.52 3.17 0.48
CA VAL A 299 -16.62 4.59 0.80
C VAL A 299 -15.25 5.05 1.26
N MET A 300 -14.66 6.03 0.58
CA MET A 300 -13.34 6.51 0.95
C MET A 300 -13.14 8.01 0.66
N THR A 301 -12.11 8.56 1.24
CA THR A 301 -11.64 9.92 0.93
C THR A 301 -10.79 9.92 -0.35
N PRO A 302 -10.66 11.07 -1.06
CA PRO A 302 -9.93 11.17 -2.32
C PRO A 302 -8.40 11.23 -2.08
N VAL A 303 -7.82 10.15 -1.56
CA VAL A 303 -6.38 10.00 -1.28
C VAL A 303 -5.80 8.74 -1.91
N GLY A 304 -4.49 8.75 -2.17
CA GLY A 304 -3.78 7.62 -2.79
C GLY A 304 -4.34 7.29 -4.17
N ALA A 305 -4.59 6.00 -4.43
CA ALA A 305 -5.19 5.53 -5.67
C ALA A 305 -6.72 5.69 -5.73
N GLY A 306 -7.35 6.21 -4.66
CA GLY A 306 -8.80 6.35 -4.56
C GLY A 306 -9.44 7.09 -5.75
N PRO A 307 -8.98 8.32 -6.09
CA PRO A 307 -9.59 9.09 -7.19
C PRO A 307 -9.52 8.39 -8.55
N GLU A 308 -8.41 7.73 -8.86
CA GLU A 308 -8.26 7.04 -10.15
C GLU A 308 -9.01 5.71 -10.22
N ILE A 309 -9.13 4.99 -9.10
CA ILE A 309 -9.84 3.70 -9.06
C ILE A 309 -11.35 3.91 -8.93
N ILE A 310 -11.81 4.79 -8.04
CA ILE A 310 -13.23 5.07 -7.83
C ILE A 310 -13.83 5.89 -8.98
N GLY A 311 -13.04 6.78 -9.59
CA GLY A 311 -13.53 7.72 -10.61
C GLY A 311 -14.58 8.68 -10.02
N ASP A 312 -15.49 9.16 -10.85
CA ASP A 312 -16.57 10.08 -10.46
C ASP A 312 -17.73 9.33 -9.76
N ASN A 313 -17.43 8.61 -8.68
CA ASN A 313 -18.37 7.74 -7.93
C ASN A 313 -18.96 6.57 -8.74
N GLU A 314 -18.32 6.17 -9.81
CA GLU A 314 -18.76 5.06 -10.66
C GLU A 314 -18.46 3.69 -10.05
N ARG A 315 -17.43 3.59 -9.21
CA ARG A 315 -16.89 2.34 -8.66
C ARG A 315 -16.77 2.34 -7.13
N GLY A 316 -17.50 3.25 -6.48
CA GLY A 316 -17.52 3.47 -5.04
C GLY A 316 -18.03 4.86 -4.71
N ARG A 317 -17.77 5.36 -3.50
CA ARG A 317 -18.11 6.72 -3.09
C ARG A 317 -16.87 7.44 -2.57
N LEU A 318 -16.57 8.59 -3.19
CA LEU A 318 -15.58 9.54 -2.68
C LEU A 318 -16.26 10.58 -1.79
N VAL A 319 -15.77 10.71 -0.57
CA VAL A 319 -16.27 11.67 0.41
C VAL A 319 -15.18 12.67 0.80
N PRO A 320 -15.51 13.93 1.13
CA PRO A 320 -14.51 14.91 1.53
C PRO A 320 -13.69 14.47 2.75
N LEU A 321 -12.43 14.91 2.81
CA LEU A 321 -11.54 14.68 3.94
C LEU A 321 -12.16 15.19 5.23
N ALA A 322 -12.00 14.43 6.32
CA ALA A 322 -12.40 14.82 7.66
C ALA A 322 -13.90 15.20 7.81
N ASN A 323 -14.77 14.62 7.00
CA ASN A 323 -16.19 14.93 6.96
C ASN A 323 -17.04 13.71 7.37
N ALA A 324 -17.44 13.68 8.65
CA ALA A 324 -18.27 12.60 9.20
C ALA A 324 -19.70 12.57 8.62
N GLU A 325 -20.27 13.74 8.27
CA GLU A 325 -21.60 13.85 7.67
C GLU A 325 -21.64 13.22 6.29
N ALA A 326 -20.67 13.56 5.41
CA ALA A 326 -20.57 12.96 4.10
C ALA A 326 -20.31 11.43 4.14
N ILE A 327 -19.56 10.95 5.14
CA ILE A 327 -19.40 9.50 5.38
C ILE A 327 -20.75 8.88 5.76
N ALA A 328 -21.52 9.54 6.66
CA ALA A 328 -22.82 9.04 7.06
C ALA A 328 -23.80 8.99 5.90
N ASP A 329 -23.87 10.05 5.08
CA ASP A 329 -24.75 10.12 3.93
C ASP A 329 -24.45 9.02 2.90
N ALA A 330 -23.17 8.81 2.58
CA ALA A 330 -22.76 7.75 1.68
C ALA A 330 -23.08 6.34 2.23
N LEU A 331 -22.93 6.13 3.54
CA LEU A 331 -23.27 4.86 4.17
C LEU A 331 -24.78 4.63 4.20
N ILE A 332 -25.58 5.66 4.46
CA ILE A 332 -27.03 5.61 4.43
C ILE A 332 -27.54 5.30 3.04
N GLU A 333 -27.02 5.99 2.01
CA GLU A 333 -27.34 5.70 0.60
C GLU A 333 -27.12 4.21 0.26
N LEU A 334 -25.96 3.66 0.64
CA LEU A 334 -25.63 2.26 0.35
C LEU A 334 -26.42 1.26 1.23
N ALA A 335 -26.90 1.66 2.38
CA ALA A 335 -27.78 0.85 3.21
C ALA A 335 -29.22 0.83 2.68
N ASP A 336 -29.71 1.98 2.18
CA ASP A 336 -31.04 2.15 1.56
C ASP A 336 -31.10 1.45 0.19
N ASP A 337 -30.03 1.53 -0.61
CA ASP A 337 -29.93 0.91 -1.94
C ASP A 337 -28.75 -0.09 -2.00
N ARG A 338 -28.96 -1.28 -1.45
CA ARG A 338 -27.97 -2.38 -1.49
C ARG A 338 -27.64 -2.87 -2.91
N PRO A 339 -28.57 -2.94 -3.86
CA PRO A 339 -28.27 -3.18 -5.27
C PRO A 339 -27.27 -2.20 -5.86
N LEU A 340 -27.38 -0.90 -5.57
CA LEU A 340 -26.39 0.11 -5.96
C LEU A 340 -25.01 -0.22 -5.41
N GLY A 341 -24.93 -0.55 -4.11
CA GLY A 341 -23.66 -0.95 -3.48
C GLY A 341 -23.00 -2.12 -4.22
N LEU A 342 -23.77 -3.18 -4.53
CA LEU A 342 -23.26 -4.31 -5.30
C LEU A 342 -22.82 -3.90 -6.70
N GLN A 343 -23.58 -3.08 -7.40
CA GLN A 343 -23.23 -2.58 -8.73
C GLN A 343 -21.88 -1.83 -8.71
N LEU A 344 -21.68 -0.93 -7.75
CA LEU A 344 -20.42 -0.19 -7.57
C LEU A 344 -19.24 -1.14 -7.31
N GLY A 345 -19.41 -2.12 -6.42
CA GLY A 345 -18.39 -3.12 -6.12
C GLY A 345 -18.01 -3.97 -7.34
N VAL A 346 -19.01 -4.41 -8.12
CA VAL A 346 -18.79 -5.16 -9.38
C VAL A 346 -18.08 -4.31 -10.43
N ALA A 347 -18.49 -3.05 -10.60
CA ALA A 347 -17.82 -2.13 -11.51
C ALA A 347 -16.35 -1.87 -11.11
N GLY A 348 -16.10 -1.70 -9.81
CA GLY A 348 -14.73 -1.56 -9.28
C GLY A 348 -13.89 -2.84 -9.49
N HIS A 349 -14.48 -4.01 -9.28
CA HIS A 349 -13.83 -5.29 -9.56
C HIS A 349 -13.43 -5.42 -11.04
N ALA A 350 -14.34 -5.09 -11.96
CA ALA A 350 -14.05 -5.12 -13.38
C ALA A 350 -12.88 -4.21 -13.74
N PHE A 351 -12.86 -2.98 -13.20
CA PHE A 351 -11.81 -2.02 -13.42
C PHE A 351 -10.44 -2.52 -12.96
N ILE A 352 -10.31 -3.03 -11.73
CA ILE A 352 -9.02 -3.52 -11.23
C ILE A 352 -8.54 -4.76 -11.97
N ARG A 353 -9.45 -5.63 -12.43
CA ARG A 353 -9.11 -6.79 -13.26
C ARG A 353 -8.56 -6.40 -14.63
N GLU A 354 -9.04 -5.34 -15.21
CA GLU A 354 -8.59 -4.84 -16.50
C GLU A 354 -7.25 -4.10 -16.40
N HIS A 355 -7.09 -3.27 -15.35
CA HIS A 355 -5.98 -2.31 -15.27
C HIS A 355 -4.83 -2.74 -14.37
N MET A 356 -5.02 -3.73 -13.49
CA MET A 356 -4.06 -4.10 -12.45
C MET A 356 -3.69 -5.60 -12.40
N PRO A 357 -3.78 -6.37 -13.51
CA PRO A 357 -3.32 -7.75 -13.46
C PRO A 357 -1.81 -7.78 -13.20
N VAL A 358 -1.38 -8.69 -12.33
CA VAL A 358 0.01 -8.76 -11.86
C VAL A 358 1.02 -8.83 -13.00
N ASP A 359 0.77 -9.64 -14.02
CA ASP A 359 1.68 -9.81 -15.15
C ASP A 359 1.86 -8.54 -15.98
N ALA A 360 0.81 -7.73 -16.15
CA ALA A 360 0.89 -6.46 -16.85
C ALA A 360 1.68 -5.41 -16.05
N ILE A 361 1.52 -5.39 -14.73
CA ILE A 361 2.23 -4.47 -13.84
C ILE A 361 3.70 -4.88 -13.71
N VAL A 362 4.00 -6.17 -13.62
CA VAL A 362 5.38 -6.67 -13.58
C VAL A 362 6.11 -6.34 -14.89
N ARG A 363 5.48 -6.53 -16.05
CA ARG A 363 6.06 -6.12 -17.34
C ARG A 363 6.45 -4.64 -17.36
N ARG A 364 5.67 -3.75 -16.76
CA ARG A 364 6.02 -2.32 -16.65
C ARG A 364 7.30 -2.09 -15.83
N HIS A 365 7.53 -2.88 -14.77
CA HIS A 365 8.78 -2.84 -14.02
C HIS A 365 9.95 -3.39 -14.84
N GLU A 366 9.74 -4.47 -15.60
CA GLU A 366 10.73 -5.04 -16.49
C GLU A 366 11.16 -4.04 -17.56
N ASP A 367 10.20 -3.41 -18.24
CA ASP A 367 10.45 -2.37 -19.24
C ASP A 367 11.19 -1.16 -18.63
N LEU A 368 10.84 -0.77 -17.39
CA LEU A 368 11.55 0.27 -16.66
C LEU A 368 13.01 -0.11 -16.41
N TYR A 369 13.26 -1.34 -15.95
CA TYR A 369 14.63 -1.80 -15.68
C TYR A 369 15.48 -1.87 -16.94
N GLU A 370 14.92 -2.34 -18.06
CA GLU A 370 15.62 -2.35 -19.35
C GLU A 370 15.98 -0.94 -19.80
N ARG A 371 15.03 0.00 -19.76
CA ARG A 371 15.31 1.42 -20.09
C ARG A 371 16.41 2.01 -19.22
N VAL A 372 16.38 1.76 -17.90
CA VAL A 372 17.38 2.27 -16.96
C VAL A 372 18.78 1.72 -17.27
N VAL A 373 18.88 0.44 -17.62
CA VAL A 373 20.15 -0.18 -17.99
C VAL A 373 20.65 0.37 -19.34
N ASP A 374 19.79 0.47 -20.34
CA ASP A 374 20.14 1.01 -21.67
C ASP A 374 20.66 2.45 -21.56
N GLU A 375 20.00 3.29 -20.77
CA GLU A 375 20.41 4.69 -20.54
C GLU A 375 21.72 4.80 -19.74
N SER A 376 21.90 3.94 -18.73
CA SER A 376 23.06 4.00 -17.83
C SER A 376 24.34 3.44 -18.46
N LEU A 377 24.21 2.46 -19.35
CA LEU A 377 25.32 1.75 -19.98
C LEU A 377 25.57 2.21 -21.43
N GLY A 378 24.89 3.25 -21.92
CA GLY A 378 25.12 3.82 -23.25
C GLY A 378 24.86 2.85 -24.39
N GLY A 379 23.88 1.94 -24.28
CA GLY A 379 23.49 1.03 -25.37
C GLY A 379 24.45 -0.15 -25.61
N THR A 380 25.42 -0.39 -24.74
CA THR A 380 26.48 -1.39 -24.96
C THR A 380 26.01 -2.84 -24.79
N LEU A 381 24.89 -3.08 -24.08
CA LEU A 381 24.40 -4.44 -23.80
C LEU A 381 23.58 -5.08 -24.96
N ARG A 382 23.07 -4.31 -25.93
CA ARG A 382 22.32 -4.84 -27.08
C ARG A 382 23.20 -5.44 -28.18
N ALA A 383 24.51 -5.23 -28.13
CA ALA A 383 25.43 -5.70 -29.18
C ALA A 383 26.03 -7.09 -28.91
N THR A 384 25.68 -7.76 -27.79
CA THR A 384 26.26 -9.05 -27.37
C THR A 384 25.23 -10.16 -27.13
N ALA A 385 23.98 -9.98 -27.60
CA ALA A 385 22.94 -11.02 -27.57
C ALA A 385 22.71 -11.62 -28.95
#